data_859488b07444fb25d50a94649c9ed7cb
#
_entry.id   859488b07444fb25d50a94649c9ed7cb
#
_cell.length_a   1.000
_cell.length_b   1.000
_cell.length_c   1.000
_cell.angle_alpha   90.00
_cell.angle_beta   90.00
_cell.angle_gamma   90.00
#
_symmetry.space_group_name_H-M   'P 1'
#
loop_
_entity.id
_entity.type
_entity.pdbx_description
1 polymer ?
#
loop_
_entity_poly.entity_id
_entity_poly.type
_entity_poly.pdbx_seq_one_letter_code
_entity_poly.pdbx_strand_id
1 'polypeptide(L)'
;MQPMKYLTNWLQQNANNEHYLFSLQDLRSLYPDLSDSAFKTLLSRTVHAGDLTRICRGLYTYRKAIPPDGLLLFHATLHLRANEFNYISLETVLSDAGIISQIPINWISIMSSGRSNIISCSEFGTIEFIHTKRTPTNIMDHLSYDTNCKLWRASVALALRDMKATHRNCDLIDWDIANEFI
;
A
#
# COMPACT_ATOMS: atom_id res chain seq x y z
N MET A 1 28.16 20.34 1.55
CA MET A 1 26.96 20.46 0.69
C MET A 1 25.75 20.72 1.57
N GLN A 2 24.81 21.59 1.17
CA GLN A 2 23.59 21.81 1.98
C GLN A 2 22.75 20.51 2.03
N PRO A 3 22.33 20.06 3.22
CA PRO A 3 21.66 18.76 3.38
C PRO A 3 20.42 18.58 2.46
N MET A 4 19.60 19.61 2.29
CA MET A 4 18.42 19.54 1.44
C MET A 4 18.79 19.35 -0.05
N LYS A 5 19.80 20.08 -0.53
CA LYS A 5 20.29 19.92 -1.91
C LYS A 5 20.89 18.54 -2.14
N TYR A 6 21.54 17.98 -1.14
CA TYR A 6 22.05 16.59 -1.21
C TYR A 6 20.90 15.60 -1.37
N LEU A 7 19.82 15.71 -0.56
CA LEU A 7 18.67 14.83 -0.66
C LEU A 7 17.98 14.93 -2.01
N THR A 8 17.75 16.15 -2.50
CA THR A 8 17.11 16.36 -3.80
C THR A 8 17.93 15.75 -4.94
N ASN A 9 19.24 15.96 -4.93
CA ASN A 9 20.12 15.37 -5.95
C ASN A 9 20.14 13.84 -5.86
N TRP A 10 20.19 13.29 -4.63
CA TRP A 10 20.16 11.85 -4.43
C TRP A 10 18.85 11.22 -4.95
N LEU A 11 17.70 11.84 -4.67
CA LEU A 11 16.40 11.41 -5.18
C LEU A 11 16.35 11.44 -6.72
N GLN A 12 16.88 12.50 -7.34
CA GLN A 12 16.94 12.62 -8.80
C GLN A 12 17.77 11.52 -9.46
N GLN A 13 18.82 11.05 -8.79
CA GLN A 13 19.73 10.02 -9.32
C GLN A 13 19.28 8.59 -9.02
N ASN A 14 18.58 8.37 -7.92
CA ASN A 14 18.29 7.03 -7.40
C ASN A 14 16.82 6.64 -7.47
N ALA A 15 15.89 7.62 -7.55
CA ALA A 15 14.48 7.31 -7.70
C ALA A 15 14.14 6.99 -9.17
N ASN A 16 13.34 5.96 -9.35
CA ASN A 16 12.81 5.52 -10.64
C ASN A 16 11.43 4.85 -10.44
N ASN A 17 10.80 4.38 -11.52
CA ASN A 17 9.47 3.77 -11.47
C ASN A 17 9.37 2.51 -10.59
N GLU A 18 10.49 1.85 -10.31
CA GLU A 18 10.53 0.67 -9.43
C GLU A 18 10.89 1.03 -7.99
N HIS A 19 11.64 2.13 -7.81
CA HIS A 19 12.14 2.60 -6.53
C HIS A 19 11.79 4.08 -6.32
N TYR A 20 10.57 4.37 -5.96
CA TYR A 20 10.02 5.71 -5.75
C TYR A 20 9.43 5.94 -4.36
N LEU A 21 9.31 4.87 -3.56
CA LEU A 21 8.87 4.91 -2.17
C LEU A 21 10.07 4.75 -1.24
N PHE A 22 10.13 5.58 -0.22
CA PHE A 22 11.23 5.63 0.74
C PHE A 22 10.68 5.64 2.15
N SER A 23 11.10 4.68 2.96
CA SER A 23 10.82 4.69 4.40
C SER A 23 11.62 5.79 5.08
N LEU A 24 11.19 6.16 6.31
CA LEU A 24 11.96 7.05 7.16
C LEU A 24 13.39 6.53 7.39
N GLN A 25 13.55 5.21 7.47
CA GLN A 25 14.85 4.57 7.71
C GLN A 25 15.75 4.67 6.48
N ASP A 26 15.22 4.50 5.27
CA ASP A 26 15.97 4.66 4.02
C ASP A 26 16.56 6.07 3.93
N LEU A 27 15.71 7.08 4.17
CA LEU A 27 16.14 8.48 4.14
C LEU A 27 17.09 8.82 5.31
N ARG A 28 16.91 8.19 6.47
CA ARG A 28 17.78 8.40 7.64
C ARG A 28 19.21 7.89 7.40
N SER A 29 19.34 6.79 6.65
CA SER A 29 20.65 6.19 6.33
C SER A 29 21.57 7.14 5.55
N LEU A 30 20.99 8.11 4.83
CA LEU A 30 21.75 9.13 4.09
C LEU A 30 22.40 10.18 5.00
N TYR A 31 22.01 10.25 6.27
CA TYR A 31 22.42 11.29 7.22
C TYR A 31 22.80 10.72 8.59
N PRO A 32 23.80 9.84 8.67
CA PRO A 32 24.16 9.19 9.94
C PRO A 32 24.55 10.19 11.03
N ASP A 33 25.17 11.31 10.64
CA ASP A 33 25.72 12.30 11.59
C ASP A 33 24.72 13.39 12.00
N LEU A 34 23.53 13.47 11.38
CA LEU A 34 22.53 14.44 11.80
C LEU A 34 21.83 14.01 13.09
N SER A 35 21.53 14.97 13.96
CA SER A 35 20.63 14.71 15.08
C SER A 35 19.20 14.42 14.57
N ASP A 36 18.41 13.70 15.37
CA ASP A 36 17.02 13.36 14.99
C ASP A 36 16.15 14.62 14.76
N SER A 37 16.38 15.67 15.55
CA SER A 37 15.64 16.93 15.38
C SER A 37 16.03 17.64 14.09
N ALA A 38 17.32 17.68 13.75
CA ALA A 38 17.81 18.26 12.52
C ALA A 38 17.31 17.47 11.29
N PHE A 39 17.32 16.13 11.35
CA PHE A 39 16.81 15.28 10.30
C PHE A 39 15.30 15.46 10.08
N LYS A 40 14.50 15.51 11.14
CA LYS A 40 13.05 15.80 11.03
C LYS A 40 12.79 17.17 10.40
N THR A 41 13.59 18.18 10.78
CA THR A 41 13.50 19.52 10.19
C THR A 41 13.85 19.51 8.70
N LEU A 42 14.91 18.77 8.32
CA LEU A 42 15.29 18.58 6.92
C LEU A 42 14.16 17.98 6.12
N LEU A 43 13.56 16.86 6.56
CA LEU A 43 12.45 16.22 5.87
C LEU A 43 11.25 17.15 5.72
N SER A 44 10.87 17.85 6.79
CA SER A 44 9.77 18.82 6.76
C SER A 44 10.00 19.92 5.74
N ARG A 45 11.21 20.48 5.66
CA ARG A 45 11.57 21.50 4.68
C ARG A 45 11.55 20.97 3.25
N THR A 46 12.05 19.73 3.03
CA THR A 46 12.07 19.11 1.71
C THR A 46 10.66 18.80 1.22
N VAL A 47 9.77 18.38 2.12
CA VAL A 47 8.34 18.20 1.82
C VAL A 47 7.67 19.54 1.51
N HIS A 48 7.95 20.58 2.31
CA HIS A 48 7.38 21.91 2.07
C HIS A 48 7.84 22.55 0.75
N ALA A 49 9.08 22.27 0.35
CA ALA A 49 9.62 22.69 -0.94
C ALA A 49 9.06 21.91 -2.15
N GLY A 50 8.32 20.82 -1.92
CA GLY A 50 7.74 19.98 -2.97
C GLY A 50 8.72 18.96 -3.60
N ASP A 51 9.96 18.89 -3.11
CA ASP A 51 10.96 17.93 -3.61
C ASP A 51 10.72 16.50 -3.10
N LEU A 52 10.01 16.35 -1.98
CA LEU A 52 9.61 15.09 -1.40
C LEU A 52 8.13 15.17 -1.02
N THR A 53 7.38 14.10 -1.17
CA THR A 53 5.97 14.03 -0.75
C THR A 53 5.82 12.99 0.35
N ARG A 54 5.18 13.37 1.44
CA ARG A 54 4.85 12.43 2.53
C ARG A 54 3.54 11.72 2.19
N ILE A 55 3.57 10.40 2.06
CA ILE A 55 2.39 9.58 1.82
C ILE A 55 1.61 9.39 3.12
N CYS A 56 2.28 8.87 4.14
CA CYS A 56 1.74 8.70 5.49
C CYS A 56 2.87 8.77 6.51
N ARG A 57 2.62 8.42 7.76
CA ARG A 57 3.66 8.43 8.79
C ARG A 57 4.79 7.45 8.45
N GLY A 58 5.99 8.00 8.25
CA GLY A 58 7.21 7.22 8.01
C GLY A 58 7.41 6.75 6.58
N LEU A 59 6.51 7.12 5.63
CA LEU A 59 6.63 6.77 4.23
C LEU A 59 6.55 8.02 3.35
N TYR A 60 7.47 8.11 2.41
CA TYR A 60 7.66 9.24 1.50
C TYR A 60 7.78 8.76 0.07
N THR A 61 7.53 9.66 -0.87
CA THR A 61 7.73 9.42 -2.30
C THR A 61 8.42 10.60 -2.98
N TYR A 62 9.19 10.30 -4.03
CA TYR A 62 9.65 11.28 -5.00
C TYR A 62 8.62 11.34 -6.13
N ARG A 63 7.80 12.40 -6.13
CA ARG A 63 6.62 12.52 -7.01
C ARG A 63 6.93 12.30 -8.49
N LYS A 64 8.11 12.76 -8.95
CA LYS A 64 8.51 12.66 -10.37
C LYS A 64 8.82 11.23 -10.81
N ALA A 65 9.02 10.30 -9.87
CA ALA A 65 9.31 8.91 -10.15
C ALA A 65 8.10 7.98 -9.95
N ILE A 66 6.94 8.52 -9.54
CA ILE A 66 5.71 7.72 -9.38
C ILE A 66 5.28 7.21 -10.75
N PRO A 67 5.16 5.88 -10.96
CA PRO A 67 4.63 5.36 -12.21
C PRO A 67 3.14 5.71 -12.38
N PRO A 68 2.67 5.92 -13.61
CA PRO A 68 1.28 6.29 -13.88
C PRO A 68 0.30 5.10 -13.89
N ASP A 69 0.63 4.03 -13.17
CA ASP A 69 -0.11 2.77 -13.14
C ASP A 69 -1.20 2.69 -12.06
N GLY A 70 -1.25 3.67 -11.14
CA GLY A 70 -2.20 3.70 -10.04
C GLY A 70 -1.91 2.72 -8.91
N LEU A 71 -0.75 2.05 -8.89
CA LEU A 71 -0.43 0.96 -7.96
C LEU A 71 0.26 1.41 -6.66
N LEU A 72 0.41 2.72 -6.44
CA LEU A 72 1.15 3.28 -5.31
C LEU A 72 0.67 2.72 -3.96
N LEU A 73 -0.63 2.57 -3.74
CA LEU A 73 -1.17 2.06 -2.47
C LEU A 73 -0.77 0.60 -2.23
N PHE A 74 -0.75 -0.23 -3.28
CA PHE A 74 -0.30 -1.62 -3.17
C PHE A 74 1.20 -1.69 -2.85
N HIS A 75 2.02 -0.90 -3.54
CA HIS A 75 3.45 -0.82 -3.24
C HIS A 75 3.73 -0.25 -1.84
N ALA A 76 2.94 0.74 -1.39
CA ALA A 76 3.04 1.28 -0.03
C ALA A 76 2.72 0.22 1.04
N THR A 77 1.83 -0.72 0.76
CA THR A 77 1.51 -1.86 1.65
C THR A 77 2.77 -2.64 2.02
N LEU A 78 3.67 -2.88 1.06
CA LEU A 78 4.92 -3.62 1.29
C LEU A 78 5.86 -2.91 2.27
N HIS A 79 5.94 -1.58 2.19
CA HIS A 79 6.74 -0.80 3.12
C HIS A 79 6.11 -0.73 4.51
N LEU A 80 4.78 -0.63 4.59
CA LEU A 80 4.06 -0.47 5.84
C LEU A 80 3.93 -1.78 6.64
N ARG A 81 3.95 -2.92 5.94
CA ARG A 81 3.71 -4.27 6.50
C ARG A 81 4.71 -5.30 5.97
N ALA A 82 5.98 -4.90 5.84
CA ALA A 82 7.03 -5.75 5.26
C ALA A 82 7.24 -7.09 5.98
N ASN A 83 6.97 -7.15 7.29
CA ASN A 83 7.17 -8.35 8.11
C ASN A 83 5.87 -9.15 8.35
N GLU A 84 4.79 -8.78 7.67
CA GLU A 84 3.49 -9.41 7.81
C GLU A 84 3.13 -10.18 6.54
N PHE A 85 2.35 -11.25 6.70
CA PHE A 85 1.70 -11.85 5.56
C PHE A 85 0.52 -10.99 5.14
N ASN A 86 0.53 -10.51 3.90
CA ASN A 86 -0.49 -9.62 3.36
C ASN A 86 -0.99 -10.15 2.02
N TYR A 87 -2.29 -10.02 1.77
CA TYR A 87 -2.88 -10.30 0.47
C TYR A 87 -4.06 -9.39 0.17
N ILE A 88 -4.22 -9.05 -1.10
CA ILE A 88 -5.33 -8.25 -1.62
C ILE A 88 -6.58 -9.12 -1.56
N SER A 89 -7.68 -8.62 -0.97
CA SER A 89 -8.93 -9.36 -0.81
C SER A 89 -10.14 -8.42 -0.67
N LEU A 90 -11.26 -8.99 -0.25
CA LEU A 90 -12.47 -8.24 0.09
C LEU A 90 -12.98 -7.41 -1.09
N GLU A 91 -13.45 -6.19 -0.79
CA GLU A 91 -14.06 -5.29 -1.78
C GLU A 91 -13.11 -4.97 -2.93
N THR A 92 -11.79 -4.92 -2.70
CA THR A 92 -10.82 -4.65 -3.77
C THR A 92 -10.85 -5.73 -4.84
N VAL A 93 -10.81 -7.01 -4.44
CA VAL A 93 -10.89 -8.14 -5.40
C VAL A 93 -12.25 -8.21 -6.05
N LEU A 94 -13.32 -8.03 -5.29
CA LEU A 94 -14.69 -8.14 -5.79
C LEU A 94 -15.04 -7.00 -6.77
N SER A 95 -14.50 -5.80 -6.55
CA SER A 95 -14.65 -4.68 -7.47
C SER A 95 -13.86 -4.88 -8.76
N ASP A 96 -12.62 -5.36 -8.66
CA ASP A 96 -11.79 -5.67 -9.84
C ASP A 96 -12.45 -6.75 -10.71
N ALA A 97 -13.21 -7.67 -10.10
CA ALA A 97 -13.99 -8.70 -10.79
C ALA A 97 -15.38 -8.22 -11.27
N GLY A 98 -15.74 -6.95 -11.04
CA GLY A 98 -17.04 -6.40 -11.41
C GLY A 98 -18.22 -6.86 -10.54
N ILE A 99 -17.95 -7.53 -9.42
CA ILE A 99 -18.97 -8.09 -8.50
C ILE A 99 -19.53 -7.01 -7.57
N ILE A 100 -18.73 -6.00 -7.27
CA ILE A 100 -19.14 -4.81 -6.52
C ILE A 100 -18.86 -3.58 -7.38
N SER A 101 -19.86 -2.74 -7.59
CA SER A 101 -19.75 -1.53 -8.43
C SER A 101 -19.50 -0.24 -7.64
N GLN A 102 -19.68 -0.25 -6.32
CA GLN A 102 -19.62 0.94 -5.46
C GLN A 102 -18.60 0.76 -4.34
N ILE A 103 -17.34 1.07 -4.65
CA ILE A 103 -16.29 1.21 -3.62
C ILE A 103 -15.77 2.65 -3.65
N PRO A 104 -15.25 3.15 -2.51
CA PRO A 104 -14.57 4.45 -2.50
C PRO A 104 -13.39 4.47 -3.47
N ILE A 105 -13.27 5.54 -4.24
CA ILE A 105 -12.14 5.77 -5.13
C ILE A 105 -10.85 5.82 -4.29
N ASN A 106 -9.79 5.19 -4.79
CA ASN A 106 -8.48 5.13 -4.12
C ASN A 106 -8.55 4.53 -2.70
N TRP A 107 -9.34 3.48 -2.54
CA TRP A 107 -9.40 2.68 -1.31
C TRP A 107 -9.04 1.24 -1.64
N ILE A 108 -8.09 0.67 -0.92
CA ILE A 108 -7.73 -0.75 -1.05
C ILE A 108 -7.90 -1.48 0.27
N SER A 109 -8.39 -2.71 0.21
CA SER A 109 -8.58 -3.60 1.35
C SER A 109 -7.57 -4.75 1.29
N ILE A 110 -6.78 -4.87 2.34
CA ILE A 110 -5.69 -5.83 2.48
C ILE A 110 -5.92 -6.70 3.71
N MET A 111 -6.00 -7.99 3.52
CA MET A 111 -5.94 -8.95 4.63
C MET A 111 -4.50 -9.06 5.11
N SER A 112 -4.29 -9.02 6.42
CA SER A 112 -2.95 -8.98 7.03
C SER A 112 -2.88 -9.86 8.28
N SER A 113 -1.74 -10.53 8.49
CA SER A 113 -1.46 -11.21 9.77
C SER A 113 -1.26 -10.21 10.92
N GLY A 114 -0.96 -8.95 10.60
CA GLY A 114 -0.86 -7.85 11.56
C GLY A 114 -2.21 -7.35 12.05
N ARG A 115 -2.19 -6.32 12.90
CA ARG A 115 -3.41 -5.72 13.48
C ARG A 115 -4.22 -4.97 12.42
N SER A 116 -5.55 -4.97 12.58
CA SER A 116 -6.43 -4.12 11.77
C SER A 116 -6.10 -2.64 11.98
N ASN A 117 -6.03 -1.90 10.89
CA ASN A 117 -5.77 -0.47 10.90
C ASN A 117 -6.16 0.16 9.56
N ILE A 118 -6.58 1.42 9.60
CA ILE A 118 -6.83 2.24 8.41
C ILE A 118 -5.76 3.31 8.33
N ILE A 119 -5.08 3.38 7.20
CA ILE A 119 -4.00 4.33 6.97
C ILE A 119 -4.41 5.25 5.81
N SER A 120 -4.57 6.53 6.13
CA SER A 120 -4.74 7.56 5.11
C SER A 120 -3.38 7.88 4.48
N CYS A 121 -3.31 7.77 3.15
CA CYS A 121 -2.14 8.02 2.33
C CYS A 121 -2.25 9.36 1.59
N SER A 122 -2.64 10.42 2.30
CA SER A 122 -2.82 11.78 1.77
C SER A 122 -3.74 11.79 0.53
N GLU A 123 -3.35 12.47 -0.53
CA GLU A 123 -4.10 12.55 -1.79
C GLU A 123 -4.13 11.23 -2.59
N PHE A 124 -3.28 10.26 -2.24
CA PHE A 124 -3.20 8.99 -2.96
C PHE A 124 -4.30 8.01 -2.59
N GLY A 125 -4.95 8.18 -1.44
CA GLY A 125 -6.07 7.37 -1.00
C GLY A 125 -5.87 6.73 0.37
N THR A 126 -6.45 5.55 0.56
CA THR A 126 -6.51 4.87 1.86
C THR A 126 -6.22 3.38 1.71
N ILE A 127 -5.42 2.86 2.63
CA ILE A 127 -5.18 1.43 2.79
C ILE A 127 -5.88 0.97 4.06
N GLU A 128 -6.77 0.01 3.92
CA GLU A 128 -7.42 -0.66 5.04
C GLU A 128 -6.78 -2.04 5.25
N PHE A 129 -6.11 -2.22 6.37
CA PHE A 129 -5.61 -3.51 6.82
C PHE A 129 -6.63 -4.18 7.71
N ILE A 130 -6.99 -5.40 7.40
CA ILE A 130 -7.92 -6.23 8.16
C ILE A 130 -7.19 -7.46 8.68
N HIS A 131 -7.24 -7.68 9.98
CA HIS A 131 -6.57 -8.83 10.60
C HIS A 131 -7.15 -10.16 10.13
N THR A 132 -6.26 -11.10 9.79
CA THR A 132 -6.61 -12.48 9.52
C THR A 132 -5.74 -13.43 10.32
N LYS A 133 -6.33 -14.54 10.76
CA LYS A 133 -5.63 -15.70 11.36
C LYS A 133 -5.26 -16.74 10.31
N ARG A 134 -5.63 -16.54 9.04
CA ARG A 134 -5.26 -17.46 7.95
C ARG A 134 -3.76 -17.41 7.72
N THR A 135 -3.20 -18.60 7.53
CA THR A 135 -1.78 -18.74 7.16
C THR A 135 -1.66 -18.98 5.64
N PRO A 136 -0.53 -18.65 5.02
CA PRO A 136 -0.32 -18.92 3.59
C PRO A 136 -0.63 -20.37 3.22
N THR A 137 -0.17 -21.31 4.01
CA THR A 137 -0.39 -22.77 3.81
C THR A 137 -1.85 -23.17 3.71
N ASN A 138 -2.73 -22.47 4.43
CA ASN A 138 -4.15 -22.85 4.50
C ASN A 138 -4.98 -22.30 3.33
N ILE A 139 -4.44 -21.36 2.57
CA ILE A 139 -5.17 -20.66 1.50
C ILE A 139 -4.38 -20.54 0.19
N MET A 140 -3.24 -21.23 0.08
CA MET A 140 -2.34 -21.12 -1.07
C MET A 140 -3.05 -21.43 -2.41
N ASP A 141 -3.94 -22.42 -2.43
CA ASP A 141 -4.71 -22.80 -3.63
C ASP A 141 -5.70 -21.72 -4.10
N HIS A 142 -5.92 -20.69 -3.26
CA HIS A 142 -6.80 -19.56 -3.53
C HIS A 142 -6.05 -18.24 -3.68
N LEU A 143 -4.71 -18.28 -3.74
CA LEU A 143 -3.85 -17.12 -3.91
C LEU A 143 -3.12 -17.19 -5.23
N SER A 144 -3.02 -16.06 -5.90
CA SER A 144 -2.11 -15.84 -7.01
C SER A 144 -1.19 -14.64 -6.71
N TYR A 145 0.06 -14.70 -7.16
CA TYR A 145 0.96 -13.56 -6.97
C TYR A 145 0.76 -12.55 -8.09
N ASP A 146 0.34 -11.34 -7.72
CA ASP A 146 0.20 -10.22 -8.62
C ASP A 146 1.55 -9.51 -8.75
N THR A 147 2.22 -9.68 -9.89
CA THR A 147 3.56 -9.13 -10.14
C THR A 147 3.55 -7.61 -10.24
N ASN A 148 2.45 -6.99 -10.65
CA ASN A 148 2.32 -5.54 -10.75
C ASN A 148 2.14 -4.91 -9.37
N CYS A 149 1.22 -5.45 -8.57
CA CYS A 149 1.00 -5.01 -7.19
C CYS A 149 2.11 -5.48 -6.24
N LYS A 150 2.91 -6.49 -6.65
CA LYS A 150 3.94 -7.17 -5.84
C LYS A 150 3.37 -7.79 -4.56
N LEU A 151 2.11 -8.22 -4.60
CA LEU A 151 1.37 -8.79 -3.47
C LEU A 151 0.65 -10.08 -3.89
N TRP A 152 0.36 -10.93 -2.93
CA TRP A 152 -0.59 -12.01 -3.12
C TRP A 152 -2.00 -11.42 -3.29
N ARG A 153 -2.79 -12.07 -4.14
CA ARG A 153 -4.17 -11.71 -4.43
C ARG A 153 -5.08 -12.91 -4.22
N ALA A 154 -6.16 -12.70 -3.50
CA ALA A 154 -7.19 -13.71 -3.29
C ALA A 154 -7.96 -14.00 -4.59
N SER A 155 -8.39 -15.26 -4.77
CA SER A 155 -9.46 -15.58 -5.70
C SER A 155 -10.78 -14.94 -5.24
N VAL A 156 -11.74 -14.77 -6.14
CA VAL A 156 -13.08 -14.28 -5.79
C VAL A 156 -13.72 -15.14 -4.70
N ALA A 157 -13.60 -16.47 -4.80
CA ALA A 157 -14.12 -17.39 -3.78
C ALA A 157 -13.50 -17.16 -2.40
N LEU A 158 -12.20 -16.86 -2.32
CA LEU A 158 -11.56 -16.51 -1.05
C LEU A 158 -12.00 -15.13 -0.56
N ALA A 159 -12.08 -14.14 -1.44
CA ALA A 159 -12.53 -12.78 -1.08
C ALA A 159 -13.95 -12.79 -0.50
N LEU A 160 -14.87 -13.55 -1.08
CA LEU A 160 -16.23 -13.73 -0.54
C LEU A 160 -16.24 -14.42 0.83
N ARG A 161 -15.36 -15.41 1.04
CA ARG A 161 -15.20 -16.03 2.38
C ARG A 161 -14.63 -15.04 3.40
N ASP A 162 -13.72 -14.17 2.97
CA ASP A 162 -13.15 -13.13 3.82
C ASP A 162 -14.19 -12.06 4.17
N MET A 163 -15.04 -11.64 3.22
CA MET A 163 -16.19 -10.74 3.49
C MET A 163 -17.08 -11.28 4.60
N LYS A 164 -17.46 -12.57 4.52
CA LYS A 164 -18.27 -13.23 5.55
C LYS A 164 -17.53 -13.33 6.89
N ALA A 165 -16.26 -13.72 6.88
CA ALA A 165 -15.45 -13.90 8.09
C ALA A 165 -15.20 -12.58 8.84
N THR A 166 -15.18 -11.47 8.13
CA THR A 166 -14.97 -10.12 8.70
C THR A 166 -16.27 -9.34 8.90
N HIS A 167 -17.42 -10.00 8.72
CA HIS A 167 -18.76 -9.41 8.89
C HIS A 167 -18.99 -8.15 8.03
N ARG A 168 -18.42 -8.15 6.82
CA ARG A 168 -18.64 -7.06 5.87
C ARG A 168 -20.04 -7.10 5.28
N ASN A 169 -20.54 -5.91 4.91
CA ASN A 169 -21.82 -5.82 4.21
C ASN A 169 -21.74 -6.49 2.83
N CYS A 170 -22.62 -7.44 2.59
CA CYS A 170 -22.71 -8.19 1.35
C CYS A 170 -23.88 -7.72 0.44
N ASP A 171 -24.59 -6.65 0.81
CA ASP A 171 -25.77 -6.17 0.06
C ASP A 171 -25.39 -5.59 -1.32
N LEU A 172 -24.13 -5.16 -1.47
CA LEU A 172 -23.63 -4.61 -2.74
C LEU A 172 -23.06 -5.68 -3.69
N ILE A 173 -23.08 -6.95 -3.29
CA ILE A 173 -22.57 -8.05 -4.10
C ILE A 173 -23.59 -8.43 -5.16
N ASP A 174 -23.18 -8.37 -6.43
CA ASP A 174 -23.92 -8.97 -7.53
C ASP A 174 -23.70 -10.49 -7.52
N TRP A 175 -24.67 -11.20 -7.00
CA TRP A 175 -24.59 -12.65 -6.85
C TRP A 175 -24.69 -13.41 -8.16
N ASP A 176 -25.29 -12.82 -9.19
CA ASP A 176 -25.35 -13.44 -10.52
C ASP A 176 -23.94 -13.51 -11.10
N ILE A 177 -23.18 -12.41 -11.03
CA ILE A 177 -21.79 -12.38 -11.46
C ILE A 177 -20.90 -13.22 -10.51
N ALA A 178 -21.09 -13.11 -9.20
CA ALA A 178 -20.25 -13.83 -8.22
C ALA A 178 -20.32 -15.36 -8.41
N ASN A 179 -21.47 -15.90 -8.77
CA ASN A 179 -21.67 -17.34 -8.98
C ASN A 179 -20.90 -17.90 -10.19
N GLU A 180 -20.43 -17.05 -11.10
CA GLU A 180 -19.58 -17.49 -12.22
C GLU A 180 -18.14 -17.86 -11.76
N PHE A 181 -17.76 -17.45 -10.56
CA PHE A 181 -16.40 -17.63 -9.99
C PHE A 181 -16.34 -18.64 -8.83
N ILE A 182 -17.45 -19.24 -8.44
CA ILE A 182 -17.56 -20.20 -7.32
C ILE A 182 -17.86 -21.62 -7.87
#